data_9552f70e19a3f43a7a1a83bc302c80b2
#
_entry.id   9552f70e19a3f43a7a1a83bc302c80b2
#
_cell.length_a   1.000
_cell.length_b   1.000
_cell.length_c   1.000
_cell.angle_alpha   90.00
_cell.angle_beta   90.00
_cell.angle_gamma   90.00
#
_symmetry.space_group_name_H-M   'P 1'
#
loop_
_entity.id
_entity.type
_entity.pdbx_description
1 polymer ?
#
loop_
_entity_poly.entity_id
_entity_poly.type
_entity_poly.pdbx_seq_one_letter_code
_entity_poly.pdbx_strand_id
1 'polypeptide(L)'
;MHNHTTFSTNGFGIGSRRSKIDFLHRHIIDYQSLFERIVAISDGQCYVFLDDLYHIRRQDQAAVLDYFHRIAKGKGVWLKVGTIRHRTEWYAHGDPPVGMKLGDDCDEIDLDITLEKYAIAKEFLLRVLDALVVEAGLRSHTQLLADGGIDRLVLASGGVARDFLTIFRRSVEVARERLKKGGVARGERIGNCPAFS
;
A
#
# COMPACT_ATOMS: atom_id res chain seq x y z
N MET A 1 42.51 2.81 49.39
CA MET A 1 42.70 3.13 47.99
C MET A 1 41.80 2.22 47.18
N HIS A 2 40.62 2.70 46.79
CA HIS A 2 39.68 1.96 45.96
C HIS A 2 39.56 2.72 44.60
N ASN A 3 40.09 2.09 43.56
CA ASN A 3 39.93 2.59 42.19
C ASN A 3 38.53 2.20 41.68
N HIS A 4 37.69 3.18 41.46
CA HIS A 4 36.46 3.05 40.70
C HIS A 4 36.78 3.25 39.22
N THR A 5 36.74 2.18 38.44
CA THR A 5 36.78 2.22 36.99
C THR A 5 35.36 2.45 36.47
N THR A 6 35.06 3.64 36.02
CA THR A 6 33.83 3.99 35.33
C THR A 6 33.88 3.49 33.88
N PHE A 7 33.12 2.48 33.55
CA PHE A 7 32.88 2.08 32.15
C PHE A 7 31.92 3.07 31.47
N SER A 8 32.46 3.83 30.52
CA SER A 8 31.70 4.70 29.63
C SER A 8 31.05 3.84 28.52
N THR A 9 29.72 3.68 28.55
CA THR A 9 28.93 2.96 27.53
C THR A 9 28.31 3.94 26.50
N ASN A 10 29.10 4.83 25.93
CA ASN A 10 28.63 5.73 24.88
C ASN A 10 29.51 5.60 23.64
N GLY A 11 29.03 4.84 22.61
CA GLY A 11 29.74 4.84 21.34
C GLY A 11 29.22 3.92 20.22
N PHE A 12 28.31 2.97 20.47
CA PHE A 12 28.01 1.92 19.47
C PHE A 12 26.83 2.21 18.51
N GLY A 13 26.01 3.25 18.71
CA GLY A 13 24.81 3.46 17.91
C GLY A 13 24.99 4.34 16.67
N ILE A 14 25.86 5.33 16.70
CA ILE A 14 25.94 6.37 15.67
C ILE A 14 26.90 5.99 14.53
N GLY A 15 27.99 5.30 14.83
CA GLY A 15 28.97 4.85 13.85
C GLY A 15 28.43 3.82 12.84
N SER A 16 27.54 2.92 13.29
CA SER A 16 26.96 1.88 12.43
C SER A 16 25.97 2.42 11.37
N ARG A 17 25.22 3.48 11.68
CA ARG A 17 24.28 4.09 10.71
C ARG A 17 25.02 4.87 9.62
N ARG A 18 26.00 5.69 9.97
CA ARG A 18 26.80 6.43 8.99
C ARG A 18 27.55 5.49 8.04
N SER A 19 28.11 4.42 8.54
CA SER A 19 28.84 3.45 7.72
C SER A 19 27.97 2.76 6.65
N LYS A 20 26.66 2.49 6.93
CA LYS A 20 25.75 1.87 5.95
C LYS A 20 25.36 2.83 4.83
N ILE A 21 25.05 4.07 5.15
CA ILE A 21 24.72 5.11 4.16
C ILE A 21 25.93 5.42 3.31
N ASP A 22 27.09 5.62 3.93
CA ASP A 22 28.35 5.86 3.22
C ASP A 22 28.74 4.68 2.33
N PHE A 23 28.46 3.46 2.75
CA PHE A 23 28.65 2.26 1.93
C PHE A 23 27.76 2.31 0.68
N LEU A 24 26.46 2.57 0.84
CA LEU A 24 25.52 2.66 -0.28
C LEU A 24 25.93 3.74 -1.29
N HIS A 25 26.31 4.92 -0.83
CA HIS A 25 26.74 6.00 -1.71
C HIS A 25 28.05 5.68 -2.45
N ARG A 26 29.01 5.03 -1.81
CA ARG A 26 30.28 4.61 -2.46
C ARG A 26 30.07 3.57 -3.56
N HIS A 27 29.06 2.71 -3.42
CA HIS A 27 28.77 1.65 -4.38
C HIS A 27 27.62 2.00 -5.37
N ILE A 28 27.27 3.28 -5.50
CA ILE A 28 26.17 3.68 -6.39
C ILE A 28 26.44 3.30 -7.85
N ILE A 29 27.69 3.39 -8.31
CA ILE A 29 28.11 3.02 -9.66
C ILE A 29 28.00 1.49 -9.87
N ASP A 30 28.34 0.71 -8.85
CA ASP A 30 28.21 -0.75 -8.91
C ASP A 30 26.74 -1.16 -9.06
N TYR A 31 25.82 -0.50 -8.35
CA TYR A 31 24.39 -0.73 -8.47
C TYR A 31 23.85 -0.26 -9.83
N GLN A 32 24.32 0.87 -10.37
CA GLN A 32 23.97 1.30 -11.72
C GLN A 32 24.38 0.25 -12.75
N SER A 33 25.61 -0.26 -12.66
CA SER A 33 26.11 -1.31 -13.55
C SER A 33 25.34 -2.63 -13.40
N LEU A 34 24.89 -2.96 -12.18
CA LEU A 34 24.02 -4.12 -11.94
C LEU A 34 22.67 -3.95 -12.67
N PHE A 35 22.03 -2.79 -12.56
CA PHE A 35 20.76 -2.52 -13.25
C PHE A 35 20.91 -2.52 -14.77
N GLU A 36 22.00 -1.98 -15.32
CA GLU A 36 22.31 -2.06 -16.76
C GLU A 36 22.36 -3.52 -17.24
N ARG A 37 23.03 -4.39 -16.47
CA ARG A 37 23.10 -5.82 -16.78
C ARG A 37 21.74 -6.50 -16.69
N ILE A 38 20.91 -6.17 -15.70
CA ILE A 38 19.55 -6.71 -15.56
C ILE A 38 18.69 -6.29 -16.76
N VAL A 39 18.74 -5.01 -17.16
CA VAL A 39 18.02 -4.49 -18.33
C VAL A 39 18.48 -5.17 -19.61
N ALA A 40 19.79 -5.39 -19.78
CA ALA A 40 20.33 -6.09 -20.95
C ALA A 40 19.83 -7.55 -21.06
N ILE A 41 19.58 -8.22 -19.92
CA ILE A 41 19.03 -9.59 -19.88
C ILE A 41 17.52 -9.59 -20.12
N SER A 42 16.81 -8.54 -19.69
CA SER A 42 15.34 -8.44 -19.73
C SER A 42 14.76 -7.90 -21.05
N ASP A 43 15.58 -7.79 -22.09
CA ASP A 43 15.17 -7.34 -23.42
C ASP A 43 14.53 -5.93 -23.47
N GLY A 44 15.03 -5.02 -22.65
CA GLY A 44 14.84 -3.60 -22.87
C GLY A 44 14.28 -2.74 -21.72
N GLN A 45 13.43 -3.24 -20.84
CA GLN A 45 12.87 -2.43 -19.74
C GLN A 45 12.79 -3.18 -18.42
N CYS A 46 13.14 -2.47 -17.33
CA CYS A 46 13.04 -2.99 -15.97
C CYS A 46 12.20 -2.04 -15.10
N TYR A 47 11.31 -2.62 -14.30
CA TYR A 47 10.51 -1.86 -13.33
C TYR A 47 10.92 -2.23 -11.92
N VAL A 48 11.22 -1.22 -11.11
CA VAL A 48 11.46 -1.37 -9.67
C VAL A 48 10.28 -0.79 -8.92
N PHE A 49 9.64 -1.62 -8.12
CA PHE A 49 8.50 -1.21 -7.28
C PHE A 49 8.98 -0.97 -5.85
N LEU A 50 8.81 0.26 -5.37
CA LEU A 50 9.00 0.65 -3.98
C LEU A 50 7.61 0.77 -3.36
N ASP A 51 7.18 -0.25 -2.65
CA ASP A 51 5.87 -0.26 -2.01
C ASP A 51 5.94 0.26 -0.58
N ASP A 52 4.82 0.81 -0.11
CA ASP A 52 4.65 1.28 1.26
C ASP A 52 5.71 2.30 1.74
N LEU A 53 6.15 3.21 0.87
CA LEU A 53 7.16 4.23 1.19
C LEU A 53 6.84 4.99 2.49
N TYR A 54 5.57 5.18 2.82
CA TYR A 54 5.11 5.86 4.03
C TYR A 54 5.48 5.15 5.35
N HIS A 55 5.96 3.92 5.32
CA HIS A 55 6.52 3.23 6.49
C HIS A 55 7.93 3.71 6.85
N ILE A 56 8.64 4.35 5.91
CA ILE A 56 9.89 5.02 6.18
C ILE A 56 9.60 6.33 6.94
N ARG A 57 10.45 6.71 7.88
CA ARG A 57 10.31 8.00 8.57
C ARG A 57 10.27 9.13 7.54
N ARG A 58 9.31 10.04 7.69
CA ARG A 58 9.04 11.11 6.72
C ARG A 58 10.29 11.90 6.31
N GLN A 59 11.13 12.23 7.27
CA GLN A 59 12.40 12.95 7.05
C GLN A 59 13.43 12.17 6.20
N ASP A 60 13.31 10.86 6.10
CA ASP A 60 14.25 9.99 5.38
C ASP A 60 13.71 9.60 3.98
N GLN A 61 12.42 9.86 3.69
CA GLN A 61 11.76 9.40 2.46
C GLN A 61 12.35 10.04 1.20
N ALA A 62 12.56 11.35 1.20
CA ALA A 62 13.17 12.07 0.07
C ALA A 62 14.57 11.54 -0.26
N ALA A 63 15.39 11.23 0.76
CA ALA A 63 16.72 10.68 0.57
C ALA A 63 16.70 9.27 -0.02
N VAL A 64 15.73 8.44 0.38
CA VAL A 64 15.54 7.09 -0.20
C VAL A 64 15.13 7.19 -1.66
N LEU A 65 14.19 8.08 -1.99
CA LEU A 65 13.75 8.31 -3.37
C LEU A 65 14.89 8.83 -4.25
N ASP A 66 15.67 9.81 -3.77
CA ASP A 66 16.83 10.35 -4.48
C ASP A 66 17.83 9.24 -4.80
N TYR A 67 18.11 8.38 -3.82
CA TYR A 67 19.03 7.26 -4.00
C TYR A 67 18.59 6.31 -5.12
N PHE A 68 17.35 5.85 -5.10
CA PHE A 68 16.84 4.96 -6.13
C PHE A 68 16.71 5.65 -7.49
N HIS A 69 16.29 6.93 -7.51
CA HIS A 69 16.25 7.71 -8.75
C HIS A 69 17.63 7.82 -9.40
N ARG A 70 18.66 8.12 -8.62
CA ARG A 70 20.06 8.22 -9.13
C ARG A 70 20.60 6.90 -9.67
N ILE A 71 20.21 5.78 -9.08
CA ILE A 71 20.59 4.45 -9.61
C ILE A 71 19.83 4.15 -10.92
N ALA A 72 18.56 4.48 -11.00
CA ALA A 72 17.68 4.12 -12.11
C ALA A 72 17.79 5.05 -13.33
N LYS A 73 18.11 6.35 -13.09
CA LYS A 73 18.08 7.39 -14.11
C LYS A 73 19.01 7.08 -15.29
N GLY A 74 18.42 7.05 -16.50
CA GLY A 74 19.17 6.80 -17.74
C GLY A 74 19.61 5.36 -17.95
N LYS A 75 19.14 4.39 -17.14
CA LYS A 75 19.55 2.98 -17.19
C LYS A 75 18.47 2.04 -17.75
N GLY A 76 17.39 2.55 -18.30
CA GLY A 76 16.25 1.72 -18.74
C GLY A 76 15.46 1.12 -17.58
N VAL A 77 15.59 1.70 -16.38
CA VAL A 77 14.90 1.29 -15.15
C VAL A 77 13.87 2.34 -14.78
N TRP A 78 12.65 1.91 -14.57
CA TRP A 78 11.53 2.75 -14.19
C TRP A 78 11.13 2.49 -12.74
N LEU A 79 11.10 3.54 -11.93
CA LEU A 79 10.62 3.45 -10.55
C LEU A 79 9.10 3.58 -10.50
N LYS A 80 8.45 2.70 -9.77
CA LYS A 80 7.03 2.76 -9.41
C LYS A 80 6.93 2.79 -7.90
N VAL A 81 6.44 3.89 -7.36
CA VAL A 81 6.40 4.12 -5.91
C VAL A 81 4.96 4.06 -5.42
N GLY A 82 4.65 3.06 -4.59
CA GLY A 82 3.37 2.93 -3.90
C GLY A 82 3.42 3.66 -2.55
N THR A 83 2.52 4.62 -2.36
CA THR A 83 2.51 5.39 -1.12
C THR A 83 1.19 6.11 -0.87
N ILE A 84 1.07 6.80 0.28
CA ILE A 84 -0.08 7.62 0.65
C ILE A 84 0.32 9.09 0.54
N ARG A 85 -0.37 9.86 -0.33
CA ARG A 85 -0.04 11.25 -0.69
C ARG A 85 0.27 12.13 0.53
N HIS A 86 -0.62 12.21 1.49
CA HIS A 86 -0.47 13.09 2.67
C HIS A 86 0.55 12.59 3.71
N ARG A 87 1.10 11.38 3.55
CA ARG A 87 2.12 10.78 4.42
C ARG A 87 3.49 10.72 3.76
N THR A 88 3.63 11.30 2.54
CA THR A 88 4.84 11.19 1.75
C THR A 88 5.52 12.55 1.59
N GLU A 89 6.83 12.54 1.78
CA GLU A 89 7.74 13.63 1.45
C GLU A 89 8.56 13.23 0.24
N TRP A 90 8.18 13.77 -0.93
CA TRP A 90 8.82 13.45 -2.21
C TRP A 90 10.16 14.15 -2.39
N TYR A 91 10.26 15.36 -1.85
CA TYR A 91 11.31 16.30 -2.13
C TYR A 91 11.56 17.17 -0.91
N ALA A 92 12.82 17.28 -0.52
CA ALA A 92 13.28 18.16 0.54
C ALA A 92 14.06 19.34 -0.06
N HIS A 93 13.58 20.56 0.24
CA HIS A 93 14.31 21.78 -0.14
C HIS A 93 15.61 21.89 0.63
N GLY A 94 16.69 22.21 -0.07
CA GLY A 94 18.02 22.35 0.52
C GLY A 94 19.03 22.80 -0.53
N ASP A 95 20.29 22.91 -0.13
CA ASP A 95 21.41 23.16 -1.01
C ASP A 95 22.49 22.07 -0.81
N PRO A 96 22.57 21.05 -1.67
CA PRO A 96 21.64 20.76 -2.77
C PRO A 96 20.28 20.20 -2.30
N PRO A 97 19.24 20.31 -3.14
CA PRO A 97 17.96 19.69 -2.87
C PRO A 97 18.04 18.15 -2.98
N VAL A 98 17.13 17.44 -2.30
CA VAL A 98 17.15 15.97 -2.24
C VAL A 98 15.74 15.42 -2.53
N GLY A 99 15.65 14.35 -3.29
CA GLY A 99 14.40 13.67 -3.62
C GLY A 99 14.01 13.76 -5.07
N MET A 100 12.72 13.53 -5.35
CA MET A 100 12.13 13.56 -6.69
C MET A 100 11.06 14.64 -6.74
N LYS A 101 11.18 15.58 -7.67
CA LYS A 101 10.22 16.67 -7.83
C LYS A 101 9.08 16.22 -8.73
N LEU A 102 7.85 16.33 -8.21
CA LEU A 102 6.64 16.02 -8.99
C LEU A 102 6.52 16.99 -10.17
N GLY A 103 6.23 16.43 -11.34
CA GLY A 103 6.13 17.15 -12.62
C GLY A 103 7.45 17.30 -13.36
N ASP A 104 8.62 17.17 -12.69
CA ASP A 104 9.94 17.25 -13.33
C ASP A 104 10.62 15.87 -13.42
N ASP A 105 10.70 15.16 -12.29
CA ASP A 105 11.37 13.86 -12.18
C ASP A 105 10.38 12.67 -12.17
N CYS A 106 9.14 12.91 -11.80
CA CYS A 106 8.11 11.88 -11.72
C CYS A 106 6.71 12.45 -11.86
N ASP A 107 5.78 11.60 -12.31
CA ASP A 107 4.35 11.88 -12.39
C ASP A 107 3.59 11.13 -11.31
N GLU A 108 2.46 11.70 -10.87
CA GLU A 108 1.56 11.12 -9.91
C GLU A 108 0.36 10.47 -10.60
N ILE A 109 0.06 9.23 -10.20
CA ILE A 109 -1.18 8.54 -10.57
C ILE A 109 -2.01 8.40 -9.31
N ASP A 110 -3.12 9.14 -9.25
CA ASP A 110 -4.06 9.06 -8.14
C ASP A 110 -4.94 7.81 -8.28
N LEU A 111 -4.77 6.87 -7.36
CA LEU A 111 -5.55 5.63 -7.29
C LEU A 111 -6.64 5.67 -6.21
N ASP A 112 -6.80 6.80 -5.52
CA ASP A 112 -7.77 6.92 -4.44
C ASP A 112 -9.20 6.95 -4.98
N ILE A 113 -9.98 5.98 -4.57
CA ILE A 113 -11.42 5.91 -4.81
C ILE A 113 -12.11 6.28 -3.50
N THR A 114 -12.63 7.51 -3.42
CA THR A 114 -13.28 8.03 -2.23
C THR A 114 -14.81 7.99 -2.35
N LEU A 115 -15.51 8.06 -1.20
CA LEU A 115 -16.98 8.17 -1.18
C LEU A 115 -17.53 9.48 -1.75
N GLU A 116 -16.68 10.48 -2.01
CA GLU A 116 -17.07 11.69 -2.76
C GLU A 116 -17.57 11.33 -4.17
N LYS A 117 -16.99 10.28 -4.76
CA LYS A 117 -17.41 9.69 -6.03
C LYS A 117 -18.14 8.35 -5.78
N TYR A 118 -19.22 8.40 -4.97
CA TYR A 118 -19.91 7.21 -4.48
C TYR A 118 -20.24 6.18 -5.55
N ALA A 119 -20.76 6.60 -6.71
CA ALA A 119 -21.12 5.68 -7.79
C ALA A 119 -19.91 4.88 -8.30
N ILE A 120 -18.75 5.53 -8.45
CA ILE A 120 -17.50 4.90 -8.90
C ILE A 120 -16.98 3.95 -7.82
N ALA A 121 -16.99 4.38 -6.55
CA ALA A 121 -16.58 3.55 -5.43
C ALA A 121 -17.46 2.29 -5.32
N LYS A 122 -18.78 2.45 -5.42
CA LYS A 122 -19.73 1.35 -5.40
C LYS A 122 -19.49 0.38 -6.56
N GLU A 123 -19.37 0.87 -7.78
CA GLU A 123 -19.12 0.03 -8.96
C GLU A 123 -17.81 -0.76 -8.81
N PHE A 124 -16.73 -0.12 -8.39
CA PHE A 124 -15.45 -0.78 -8.16
C PHE A 124 -15.56 -1.90 -7.12
N LEU A 125 -16.16 -1.60 -5.96
CA LEU A 125 -16.31 -2.58 -4.87
C LEU A 125 -17.20 -3.76 -5.28
N LEU A 126 -18.25 -3.51 -6.05
CA LEU A 126 -19.11 -4.58 -6.58
C LEU A 126 -18.40 -5.46 -7.60
N ARG A 127 -17.57 -4.90 -8.48
CA ARG A 127 -16.72 -5.69 -9.39
C ARG A 127 -15.78 -6.60 -8.63
N VAL A 128 -15.15 -6.09 -7.56
CA VAL A 128 -14.28 -6.91 -6.69
C VAL A 128 -15.06 -8.04 -6.05
N LEU A 129 -16.28 -7.75 -5.54
CA LEU A 129 -17.13 -8.77 -4.92
C LEU A 129 -17.61 -9.80 -5.94
N ASP A 130 -18.06 -9.37 -7.13
CA ASP A 130 -18.54 -10.28 -8.17
C ASP A 130 -17.44 -11.24 -8.64
N ALA A 131 -16.19 -10.77 -8.79
CA ALA A 131 -15.08 -11.64 -9.12
C ALA A 131 -14.91 -12.77 -8.10
N LEU A 132 -15.01 -12.46 -6.79
CA LEU A 132 -14.89 -13.44 -5.72
C LEU A 132 -16.10 -14.40 -5.64
N VAL A 133 -17.33 -13.91 -5.81
CA VAL A 133 -18.51 -14.75 -5.73
C VAL A 133 -18.64 -15.68 -6.93
N VAL A 134 -18.18 -15.25 -8.10
CA VAL A 134 -18.11 -16.11 -9.30
C VAL A 134 -17.11 -17.25 -9.09
N GLU A 135 -15.93 -16.96 -8.54
CA GLU A 135 -14.95 -17.98 -8.19
C GLU A 135 -15.49 -18.97 -7.14
N ALA A 136 -16.36 -18.51 -6.25
CA ALA A 136 -17.07 -19.35 -5.28
C ALA A 136 -18.27 -20.14 -5.89
N GLY A 137 -18.48 -20.10 -7.20
CA GLY A 137 -19.52 -20.83 -7.91
C GLY A 137 -20.90 -20.16 -7.91
N LEU A 138 -21.01 -18.89 -7.53
CA LEU A 138 -22.22 -18.09 -7.61
C LEU A 138 -22.23 -17.26 -8.90
N ARG A 139 -23.42 -16.82 -9.33
CA ARG A 139 -23.55 -16.02 -10.57
C ARG A 139 -23.25 -14.53 -10.36
N SER A 140 -23.60 -13.99 -9.20
CA SER A 140 -23.46 -12.57 -8.86
C SER A 140 -23.66 -12.35 -7.36
N HIS A 141 -23.16 -11.22 -6.85
CA HIS A 141 -23.39 -10.76 -5.47
C HIS A 141 -24.88 -10.61 -5.12
N THR A 142 -25.75 -10.40 -6.10
CA THR A 142 -27.22 -10.25 -5.90
C THR A 142 -27.87 -11.50 -5.33
N GLN A 143 -27.21 -12.66 -5.41
CA GLN A 143 -27.67 -13.88 -4.77
C GLN A 143 -27.44 -13.89 -3.26
N LEU A 144 -26.49 -13.08 -2.79
CA LEU A 144 -26.09 -12.99 -1.37
C LEU A 144 -26.60 -11.74 -0.67
N LEU A 145 -26.61 -10.61 -1.37
CA LEU A 145 -26.91 -9.30 -0.82
C LEU A 145 -28.23 -8.73 -1.40
N ALA A 146 -29.04 -8.12 -0.56
CA ALA A 146 -30.12 -7.24 -0.99
C ALA A 146 -29.59 -5.85 -1.30
N ASP A 147 -30.28 -5.08 -2.17
CA ASP A 147 -29.81 -3.77 -2.65
C ASP A 147 -29.51 -2.79 -1.52
N GLY A 148 -30.37 -2.68 -0.51
CA GLY A 148 -30.11 -1.84 0.67
C GLY A 148 -28.93 -2.31 1.53
N GLY A 149 -28.60 -3.61 1.49
CA GLY A 149 -27.41 -4.17 2.15
C GLY A 149 -26.12 -3.78 1.46
N ILE A 150 -26.14 -3.67 0.13
CA ILE A 150 -24.99 -3.24 -0.67
C ILE A 150 -24.60 -1.80 -0.31
N ASP A 151 -25.54 -0.88 -0.32
CA ASP A 151 -25.25 0.53 -0.04
C ASP A 151 -24.71 0.73 1.38
N ARG A 152 -25.28 0.04 2.36
CA ARG A 152 -24.79 0.06 3.74
C ARG A 152 -23.36 -0.47 3.84
N LEU A 153 -23.05 -1.55 3.11
CA LEU A 153 -21.75 -2.17 3.11
C LEU A 153 -20.68 -1.23 2.49
N VAL A 154 -21.01 -0.57 1.37
CA VAL A 154 -20.14 0.41 0.72
C VAL A 154 -19.89 1.60 1.63
N LEU A 155 -20.93 2.16 2.25
CA LEU A 155 -20.79 3.28 3.19
C LEU A 155 -19.99 2.90 4.44
N ALA A 156 -20.28 1.74 5.03
CA ALA A 156 -19.58 1.27 6.23
C ALA A 156 -18.09 0.99 5.97
N SER A 157 -17.71 0.63 4.74
CA SER A 157 -16.32 0.40 4.36
C SER A 157 -15.53 1.69 4.05
N GLY A 158 -16.18 2.84 4.03
CA GLY A 158 -15.53 4.09 3.62
C GLY A 158 -15.01 4.10 2.17
N GLY A 159 -15.44 3.16 1.31
CA GLY A 159 -14.90 2.97 -0.04
C GLY A 159 -13.64 2.10 -0.09
N VAL A 160 -13.12 1.66 1.05
CA VAL A 160 -11.89 0.86 1.15
C VAL A 160 -12.18 -0.61 0.87
N ALA A 161 -11.61 -1.19 -0.18
CA ALA A 161 -11.87 -2.57 -0.61
C ALA A 161 -11.56 -3.62 0.47
N ARG A 162 -10.48 -3.46 1.23
CA ARG A 162 -10.11 -4.36 2.34
C ARG A 162 -11.19 -4.39 3.42
N ASP A 163 -11.69 -3.22 3.82
CA ASP A 163 -12.71 -3.09 4.86
C ASP A 163 -14.06 -3.60 4.34
N PHE A 164 -14.41 -3.29 3.09
CA PHE A 164 -15.58 -3.82 2.41
C PHE A 164 -15.61 -5.36 2.45
N LEU A 165 -14.56 -6.02 2.05
CA LEU A 165 -14.46 -7.48 2.06
C LEU A 165 -14.47 -8.05 3.50
N THR A 166 -13.85 -7.34 4.43
CA THR A 166 -13.83 -7.75 5.86
C THR A 166 -15.24 -7.70 6.45
N ILE A 167 -15.97 -6.60 6.25
CA ILE A 167 -17.35 -6.46 6.74
C ILE A 167 -18.27 -7.45 6.03
N PHE A 168 -18.11 -7.64 4.71
CA PHE A 168 -18.86 -8.65 3.97
C PHE A 168 -18.66 -10.06 4.55
N ARG A 169 -17.41 -10.49 4.75
CA ARG A 169 -17.10 -11.79 5.35
C ARG A 169 -17.75 -11.95 6.71
N ARG A 170 -17.67 -10.94 7.57
CA ARG A 170 -18.31 -10.95 8.90
C ARG A 170 -19.82 -11.06 8.78
N SER A 171 -20.42 -10.39 7.83
CA SER A 171 -21.87 -10.48 7.57
C SER A 171 -22.31 -11.90 7.17
N VAL A 172 -21.50 -12.57 6.35
CA VAL A 172 -21.71 -13.98 5.99
C VAL A 172 -21.60 -14.90 7.23
N GLU A 173 -20.60 -14.68 8.08
CA GLU A 173 -20.41 -15.42 9.31
C GLU A 173 -21.64 -15.30 10.24
N VAL A 174 -22.11 -14.06 10.47
CA VAL A 174 -23.32 -13.79 11.28
C VAL A 174 -24.57 -14.44 10.67
N ALA A 175 -24.75 -14.36 9.35
CA ALA A 175 -25.88 -15.02 8.68
C ALA A 175 -25.83 -16.54 8.87
N ARG A 176 -24.66 -17.17 8.76
CA ARG A 176 -24.48 -18.61 8.99
C ARG A 176 -24.80 -19.01 10.43
N GLU A 177 -24.35 -18.22 11.41
CA GLU A 177 -24.65 -18.49 12.82
C GLU A 177 -26.14 -18.41 13.11
N ARG A 178 -26.85 -17.47 12.51
CA ARG A 178 -28.34 -17.36 12.64
C ARG A 178 -29.05 -18.54 12.02
N LEU A 179 -28.64 -18.97 10.82
CA LEU A 179 -29.17 -20.17 10.19
C LEU A 179 -29.02 -21.40 11.09
N LYS A 180 -27.87 -21.57 11.75
CA LYS A 180 -27.64 -22.67 12.70
C LYS A 180 -28.57 -22.59 13.94
N LYS A 181 -28.92 -21.38 14.37
CA LYS A 181 -29.83 -21.14 15.51
C LYS A 181 -31.33 -21.13 15.10
N GLY A 182 -31.67 -21.44 13.83
CA GLY A 182 -33.04 -21.46 13.36
C GLY A 182 -33.67 -20.07 13.17
N GLY A 183 -32.85 -18.99 13.18
CA GLY A 183 -33.35 -17.62 13.20
C GLY A 183 -33.51 -16.93 11.86
N VAL A 184 -33.16 -17.61 10.74
CA VAL A 184 -33.28 -17.02 9.39
C VAL A 184 -34.01 -18.00 8.48
N ALA A 185 -35.06 -17.54 7.79
CA ALA A 185 -35.80 -18.33 6.82
C ALA A 185 -34.87 -18.67 5.62
N ARG A 186 -35.08 -19.88 5.08
CA ARG A 186 -34.28 -20.37 3.93
C ARG A 186 -34.51 -19.41 2.74
N GLY A 187 -33.46 -18.73 2.26
CA GLY A 187 -33.53 -17.80 1.12
C GLY A 187 -33.47 -16.32 1.47
N GLU A 188 -33.38 -15.92 2.76
CA GLU A 188 -33.11 -14.53 3.12
C GLU A 188 -31.68 -14.10 2.74
N ARG A 189 -31.60 -12.94 2.07
CA ARG A 189 -30.32 -12.31 1.72
C ARG A 189 -29.75 -11.54 2.92
N ILE A 190 -28.43 -11.37 2.93
CA ILE A 190 -27.66 -10.63 3.96
C ILE A 190 -28.12 -9.19 3.97
N GLY A 191 -28.95 -8.58 3.73
CA GLY A 191 -29.34 -7.16 3.82
C GLY A 191 -30.52 -6.94 4.76
N ASN A 192 -31.26 -8.01 5.07
CA ASN A 192 -32.40 -7.98 5.99
C ASN A 192 -31.97 -8.31 7.43
N CYS A 193 -30.67 -8.33 7.69
CA CYS A 193 -30.13 -8.71 8.98
C CYS A 193 -29.99 -7.45 9.87
N PRO A 194 -30.53 -7.41 11.10
CA PRO A 194 -30.39 -6.25 12.01
C PRO A 194 -28.95 -5.92 12.45
N ALA A 195 -27.94 -6.68 12.02
CA ALA A 195 -26.54 -6.30 12.25
C ALA A 195 -26.11 -5.05 11.47
N PHE A 196 -26.96 -4.49 10.62
CA PHE A 196 -26.77 -3.27 9.84
C PHE A 196 -27.80 -2.16 10.13
N SER A 197 -28.61 -2.29 11.17
CA SER A 197 -29.51 -1.23 11.64
C SER A 197 -28.89 -0.42 12.77
#